data_8237b93522b53d7557f56d16094f29c9
#
_entry.id   8237b93522b53d7557f56d16094f29c9
#
_cell.length_a   1.000
_cell.length_b   1.000
_cell.length_c   1.000
_cell.angle_alpha   90.00
_cell.angle_beta   90.00
_cell.angle_gamma   90.00
#
_symmetry.space_group_name_H-M   'P 1'
#
loop_
_entity.id
_entity.type
_entity.pdbx_description
1 polymer ?
#
loop_
_entity_poly.entity_id
_entity_poly.type
_entity_poly.pdbx_seq_one_letter_code
_entity_poly.pdbx_strand_id
1 'polypeptide(L)'
;MSQAKLIDQYGRKITYVRMSVTDRCDFRCVYCMDEKMTFLPRDQVMSLEEIQLIAQAFTELGVDKIRLTGGEPLVRRDVMTLFDGLGALPGLKNFCLTTNGSQLPKYAQQLKASGVNRINISMDSLNADLFKSMTRIGDLDKVIAGIDAAVQAGIENIKINAVVLKGRNDHEVLDLVEFVRDRKIDISFIEEMPLGEISSHDRAQTYCSSDDLLATIQAKYALTRSTLNTGGPSQYWSMADSPSKIGFISPHSHNFCGDCNRVRVTVEGKLLLCLGNENAVDLKKIVRDNDGDIEILKQHLILAMNNKPKEHHFTVDGDVQIVRFMSMTGG
;
A
#
# COMPACT_ATOMS: atom_id res chain seq x y z
N MET A 1 11.12 -31.85 -2.31
CA MET A 1 9.81 -31.71 -1.61
C MET A 1 9.04 -30.58 -2.28
N SER A 2 7.78 -30.80 -2.66
CA SER A 2 6.94 -29.74 -3.24
C SER A 2 6.79 -28.65 -2.19
N GLN A 3 7.23 -27.44 -2.52
CA GLN A 3 7.09 -26.29 -1.63
C GLN A 3 5.59 -26.07 -1.35
N ALA A 4 5.18 -26.10 -0.09
CA ALA A 4 3.80 -25.86 0.30
C ALA A 4 3.41 -24.46 -0.21
N LYS A 5 2.33 -24.38 -0.99
CA LYS A 5 1.87 -23.11 -1.58
C LYS A 5 0.74 -22.58 -0.72
N LEU A 6 0.75 -21.30 -0.41
CA LEU A 6 -0.37 -20.62 0.23
C LEU A 6 -1.53 -20.51 -0.76
N ILE A 7 -2.55 -21.33 -0.55
CA ILE A 7 -3.77 -21.38 -1.38
C ILE A 7 -4.96 -21.28 -0.44
N ASP A 8 -5.90 -20.42 -0.75
CA ASP A 8 -7.13 -20.29 0.03
C ASP A 8 -8.22 -21.28 -0.42
N GLN A 9 -9.32 -21.32 0.33
CA GLN A 9 -10.46 -22.22 0.05
C GLN A 9 -11.14 -22.00 -1.31
N TYR A 10 -10.85 -20.89 -2.01
CA TYR A 10 -11.37 -20.55 -3.33
C TYR A 10 -10.34 -20.82 -4.44
N GLY A 11 -9.21 -21.44 -4.13
CA GLY A 11 -8.15 -21.75 -5.08
C GLY A 11 -7.24 -20.57 -5.43
N ARG A 12 -7.38 -19.40 -4.76
CA ARG A 12 -6.53 -18.23 -5.02
C ARG A 12 -5.16 -18.45 -4.38
N LYS A 13 -4.12 -18.35 -5.19
CA LYS A 13 -2.72 -18.47 -4.73
C LYS A 13 -2.27 -17.13 -4.12
N ILE A 14 -1.85 -17.15 -2.87
CA ILE A 14 -1.31 -15.98 -2.19
C ILE A 14 0.17 -15.83 -2.52
N THR A 15 0.49 -14.78 -3.28
CA THR A 15 1.84 -14.48 -3.76
C THR A 15 2.34 -13.12 -3.29
N TYR A 16 1.50 -12.35 -2.60
CA TYR A 16 1.77 -10.98 -2.22
C TYR A 16 1.41 -10.72 -0.75
N VAL A 17 2.38 -10.29 0.05
CA VAL A 17 2.15 -9.82 1.42
C VAL A 17 2.49 -8.33 1.54
N ARG A 18 1.62 -7.59 2.25
CA ARG A 18 1.90 -6.21 2.70
C ARG A 18 2.19 -6.25 4.18
N MET A 19 3.26 -5.61 4.61
CA MET A 19 3.70 -5.62 6.00
C MET A 19 3.85 -4.20 6.51
N SER A 20 3.05 -3.86 7.52
CA SER A 20 3.15 -2.57 8.22
C SER A 20 4.30 -2.63 9.22
N VAL A 21 5.26 -1.71 9.08
CA VAL A 21 6.42 -1.66 9.96
C VAL A 21 6.27 -0.66 11.11
N THR A 22 5.32 0.26 11.00
CA THR A 22 5.02 1.27 12.02
C THR A 22 3.60 1.84 11.82
N ASP A 23 2.94 2.23 12.89
CA ASP A 23 1.71 3.03 12.86
C ASP A 23 1.99 4.54 12.78
N ARG A 24 3.25 4.96 13.05
CA ARG A 24 3.68 6.36 13.05
C ARG A 24 3.85 6.89 11.63
N CYS A 25 3.46 8.15 11.44
CA CYS A 25 3.61 8.88 10.20
C CYS A 25 4.02 10.32 10.51
N ASP A 26 4.79 10.93 9.65
CA ASP A 26 5.10 12.36 9.66
C ASP A 26 4.06 13.21 8.93
N PHE A 27 3.00 12.59 8.37
CA PHE A 27 1.78 13.24 7.88
C PHE A 27 0.57 12.87 8.72
N ARG A 28 -0.57 13.60 8.50
CA ARG A 28 -1.87 13.40 9.15
C ARG A 28 -3.01 13.54 8.14
N CYS A 29 -2.95 12.75 7.06
CA CYS A 29 -3.93 12.85 5.98
C CYS A 29 -5.36 12.68 6.48
N VAL A 30 -6.25 13.56 6.02
CA VAL A 30 -7.63 13.71 6.51
C VAL A 30 -8.48 12.45 6.34
N TYR A 31 -8.17 11.63 5.35
CA TYR A 31 -8.87 10.37 5.04
C TYR A 31 -8.19 9.12 5.65
N CYS A 32 -6.99 9.27 6.25
CA CYS A 32 -6.17 8.15 6.69
C CYS A 32 -6.15 7.97 8.21
N MET A 33 -6.11 9.05 8.96
CA MET A 33 -6.03 9.03 10.43
C MET A 33 -6.60 10.29 11.06
N ASP A 34 -6.97 10.19 12.33
CA ASP A 34 -7.44 11.34 13.09
C ASP A 34 -6.29 12.35 13.35
N GLU A 35 -6.63 13.61 13.57
CA GLU A 35 -5.64 14.66 13.85
C GLU A 35 -4.86 14.38 15.15
N LYS A 36 -5.57 13.95 16.19
CA LYS A 36 -5.02 13.59 17.50
C LYS A 36 -4.85 12.08 17.63
N MET A 37 -4.00 11.52 16.77
CA MET A 37 -3.76 10.08 16.76
C MET A 37 -2.97 9.62 17.96
N THR A 38 -3.45 8.59 18.67
CA THR A 38 -2.71 7.86 19.70
C THR A 38 -2.00 6.67 19.05
N PHE A 39 -0.68 6.66 19.13
CA PHE A 39 0.14 5.59 18.58
C PHE A 39 0.36 4.47 19.59
N LEU A 40 0.58 3.27 19.06
CA LEU A 40 0.82 2.09 19.87
C LEU A 40 2.10 2.23 20.72
N PRO A 41 2.09 1.71 21.95
CA PRO A 41 3.29 1.50 22.75
C PRO A 41 4.28 0.58 22.03
N ARG A 42 5.60 0.74 22.34
CA ARG A 42 6.65 -0.01 21.65
C ARG A 42 6.55 -1.53 21.79
N ASP A 43 6.09 -2.02 22.92
CA ASP A 43 5.91 -3.44 23.26
C ASP A 43 4.78 -4.09 22.46
N GLN A 44 3.83 -3.29 21.98
CA GLN A 44 2.75 -3.76 21.12
C GLN A 44 3.15 -3.85 19.64
N VAL A 45 4.20 -3.16 19.24
CA VAL A 45 4.73 -3.17 17.88
C VAL A 45 5.72 -4.33 17.69
N MET A 46 5.69 -4.99 16.52
CA MET A 46 6.70 -6.02 16.19
C MET A 46 8.11 -5.42 16.15
N SER A 47 9.12 -6.20 16.54
CA SER A 47 10.52 -5.88 16.28
C SER A 47 10.84 -6.02 14.78
N LEU A 48 12.00 -5.50 14.33
CA LEU A 48 12.43 -5.65 12.93
C LEU A 48 12.78 -7.11 12.63
N GLU A 49 13.32 -7.82 13.60
CA GLU A 49 13.66 -9.25 13.53
C GLU A 49 12.39 -10.12 13.40
N GLU A 50 11.32 -9.82 14.16
CA GLU A 50 10.02 -10.50 14.04
C GLU A 50 9.42 -10.28 12.67
N ILE A 51 9.49 -9.05 12.11
CA ILE A 51 9.03 -8.75 10.76
C ILE A 51 9.84 -9.53 9.73
N GLN A 52 11.16 -9.60 9.88
CA GLN A 52 12.03 -10.34 8.96
C GLN A 52 11.74 -11.84 8.99
N LEU A 53 11.56 -12.43 10.17
CA LEU A 53 11.21 -13.85 10.32
C LEU A 53 9.87 -14.18 9.65
N ILE A 54 8.84 -13.33 9.87
CA ILE A 54 7.54 -13.50 9.22
C ILE A 54 7.67 -13.38 7.70
N ALA A 55 8.44 -12.42 7.20
CA ALA A 55 8.68 -12.25 5.77
C ALA A 55 9.39 -13.46 5.16
N GLN A 56 10.38 -14.02 5.87
CA GLN A 56 11.06 -15.25 5.46
C GLN A 56 10.08 -16.43 5.38
N ALA A 57 9.22 -16.63 6.38
CA ALA A 57 8.21 -17.69 6.35
C ALA A 57 7.29 -17.58 5.13
N PHE A 58 6.86 -16.36 4.79
CA PHE A 58 6.06 -16.12 3.58
C PHE A 58 6.82 -16.44 2.29
N THR A 59 8.09 -16.04 2.17
CA THR A 59 8.88 -16.31 0.95
C THR A 59 9.15 -17.80 0.77
N GLU A 60 9.45 -18.52 1.84
CA GLU A 60 9.62 -19.99 1.83
C GLU A 60 8.33 -20.72 1.43
N LEU A 61 7.15 -20.15 1.73
CA LEU A 61 5.85 -20.65 1.28
C LEU A 61 5.45 -20.20 -0.14
N GLY A 62 6.34 -19.49 -0.84
CA GLY A 62 6.17 -19.13 -2.25
C GLY A 62 5.57 -17.75 -2.50
N VAL A 63 5.52 -16.87 -1.50
CA VAL A 63 5.27 -15.45 -1.71
C VAL A 63 6.51 -14.82 -2.36
N ASP A 64 6.34 -14.21 -3.52
CA ASP A 64 7.42 -13.62 -4.30
C ASP A 64 7.35 -12.08 -4.36
N LYS A 65 6.35 -11.50 -3.67
CA LYS A 65 6.16 -10.06 -3.57
C LYS A 65 5.91 -9.61 -2.14
N ILE A 66 6.80 -8.77 -1.63
CA ILE A 66 6.66 -8.12 -0.32
C ILE A 66 6.57 -6.61 -0.52
N ARG A 67 5.62 -5.98 0.18
CA ARG A 67 5.54 -4.52 0.24
C ARG A 67 5.63 -4.06 1.69
N LEU A 68 6.66 -3.32 2.00
CA LEU A 68 6.74 -2.59 3.25
C LEU A 68 5.88 -1.32 3.18
N THR A 69 5.21 -1.07 4.27
CA THR A 69 4.25 0.03 4.44
C THR A 69 4.11 0.36 5.93
N GLY A 70 3.09 1.12 6.32
CA GLY A 70 2.86 1.50 7.71
C GLY A 70 1.98 2.73 7.76
N GLY A 71 2.20 3.59 8.73
CA GLY A 71 1.97 5.01 8.57
C GLY A 71 2.97 5.51 7.53
N GLU A 72 4.18 5.93 7.95
CA GLU A 72 5.30 6.15 7.03
C GLU A 72 6.45 5.20 7.41
N PRO A 73 6.78 4.19 6.59
CA PRO A 73 7.78 3.19 6.95
C PRO A 73 9.18 3.78 7.18
N LEU A 74 9.55 4.84 6.46
CA LEU A 74 10.88 5.44 6.51
C LEU A 74 11.13 6.30 7.76
N VAL A 75 10.11 6.56 8.60
CA VAL A 75 10.32 7.21 9.91
C VAL A 75 10.65 6.21 11.03
N ARG A 76 10.48 4.90 10.77
CA ARG A 76 10.86 3.90 11.76
C ARG A 76 12.37 3.87 11.93
N ARG A 77 12.81 3.95 13.19
CA ARG A 77 14.23 3.86 13.54
C ARG A 77 14.83 2.54 13.04
N ASP A 78 16.03 2.60 12.50
CA ASP A 78 16.82 1.48 12.01
C ASP A 78 16.13 0.64 10.91
N VAL A 79 15.10 1.18 10.24
CA VAL A 79 14.32 0.45 9.23
C VAL A 79 15.15 -0.04 8.05
N MET A 80 16.27 0.62 7.74
CA MET A 80 17.12 0.20 6.62
C MET A 80 17.78 -1.16 6.86
N THR A 81 18.02 -1.57 8.12
CA THR A 81 18.48 -2.94 8.42
C THR A 81 17.45 -3.99 8.00
N LEU A 82 16.16 -3.68 8.15
CA LEU A 82 15.09 -4.55 7.65
C LEU A 82 15.06 -4.59 6.12
N PHE A 83 15.25 -3.44 5.44
CA PHE A 83 15.32 -3.41 3.97
C PHE A 83 16.47 -4.28 3.45
N ASP A 84 17.66 -4.18 4.06
CA ASP A 84 18.81 -4.99 3.68
C ASP A 84 18.56 -6.49 3.93
N GLY A 85 17.98 -6.84 5.07
CA GLY A 85 17.63 -8.23 5.40
C GLY A 85 16.58 -8.83 4.47
N LEU A 86 15.52 -8.08 4.14
CA LEU A 86 14.48 -8.54 3.22
C LEU A 86 14.97 -8.64 1.78
N GLY A 87 15.79 -7.68 1.33
CA GLY A 87 16.34 -7.71 -0.03
C GLY A 87 17.23 -8.93 -0.29
N ALA A 88 17.81 -9.52 0.77
CA ALA A 88 18.61 -10.75 0.70
C ALA A 88 17.76 -12.05 0.70
N LEU A 89 16.43 -11.99 0.90
CA LEU A 89 15.61 -13.20 1.00
C LEU A 89 15.55 -13.95 -0.33
N PRO A 90 15.88 -15.25 -0.34
CA PRO A 90 15.76 -16.07 -1.54
C PRO A 90 14.30 -16.16 -2.00
N GLY A 91 14.06 -16.01 -3.32
CA GLY A 91 12.73 -16.12 -3.92
C GLY A 91 11.91 -14.84 -3.93
N LEU A 92 12.34 -13.78 -3.25
CA LEU A 92 11.70 -12.47 -3.34
C LEU A 92 12.05 -11.82 -4.68
N LYS A 93 11.03 -11.64 -5.55
CA LYS A 93 11.20 -11.05 -6.89
C LYS A 93 10.80 -9.58 -6.93
N ASN A 94 9.78 -9.22 -6.16
CA ASN A 94 9.20 -7.88 -6.13
C ASN A 94 9.31 -7.31 -4.72
N PHE A 95 10.35 -6.57 -4.46
CA PHE A 95 10.52 -5.86 -3.20
C PHE A 95 10.00 -4.43 -3.34
N CYS A 96 8.91 -4.13 -2.66
CA CYS A 96 8.12 -2.93 -2.86
C CYS A 96 8.07 -2.07 -1.60
N LEU A 97 7.94 -0.74 -1.80
CA LEU A 97 7.70 0.23 -0.75
C LEU A 97 6.42 1.04 -1.06
N THR A 98 5.62 1.38 -0.04
CA THR A 98 4.66 2.49 -0.09
C THR A 98 5.12 3.53 0.91
N THR A 99 5.23 4.79 0.48
CA THR A 99 5.76 5.91 1.28
C THR A 99 5.03 7.21 0.91
N ASN A 100 5.04 8.17 1.81
CA ASN A 100 4.61 9.54 1.50
C ASN A 100 5.68 10.36 0.76
N GLY A 101 6.88 9.80 0.58
CA GLY A 101 7.96 10.43 -0.19
C GLY A 101 8.84 11.39 0.58
N SER A 102 8.44 11.88 1.75
CA SER A 102 9.17 12.92 2.52
C SER A 102 10.61 12.56 2.87
N GLN A 103 10.87 11.25 3.07
CA GLN A 103 12.18 10.72 3.49
C GLN A 103 13.00 10.17 2.32
N LEU A 104 12.45 10.10 1.11
CA LEU A 104 13.15 9.55 -0.06
C LEU A 104 14.44 10.29 -0.43
N PRO A 105 14.55 11.64 -0.30
CA PRO A 105 15.80 12.32 -0.56
C PRO A 105 16.99 11.74 0.24
N LYS A 106 16.71 11.26 1.44
CA LYS A 106 17.73 10.64 2.31
C LYS A 106 18.00 9.17 1.97
N TYR A 107 16.99 8.40 1.56
CA TYR A 107 17.09 6.94 1.54
C TYR A 107 17.02 6.32 0.14
N ALA A 108 16.72 7.07 -0.93
CA ALA A 108 16.46 6.49 -2.26
C ALA A 108 17.61 5.60 -2.77
N GLN A 109 18.86 6.04 -2.63
CA GLN A 109 20.03 5.27 -3.05
C GLN A 109 20.18 3.97 -2.25
N GLN A 110 20.00 4.03 -0.93
CA GLN A 110 20.10 2.86 -0.08
C GLN A 110 18.96 1.87 -0.35
N LEU A 111 17.72 2.35 -0.56
CA LEU A 111 16.58 1.52 -0.94
C LEU A 111 16.85 0.76 -2.26
N LYS A 112 17.43 1.43 -3.26
CA LYS A 112 17.84 0.77 -4.51
C LYS A 112 18.91 -0.29 -4.24
N ALA A 113 19.92 0.02 -3.43
CA ALA A 113 20.99 -0.91 -3.07
C ALA A 113 20.46 -2.14 -2.31
N SER A 114 19.46 -1.96 -1.42
CA SER A 114 18.76 -3.04 -0.72
C SER A 114 17.81 -3.85 -1.61
N GLY A 115 17.75 -3.59 -2.93
CA GLY A 115 16.95 -4.37 -3.87
C GLY A 115 15.49 -3.92 -4.02
N VAL A 116 15.09 -2.77 -3.47
CA VAL A 116 13.75 -2.20 -3.73
C VAL A 116 13.63 -1.84 -5.21
N ASN A 117 12.73 -2.53 -5.90
CA ASN A 117 12.52 -2.35 -7.35
C ASN A 117 11.21 -1.66 -7.72
N ARG A 118 10.33 -1.40 -6.72
CA ARG A 118 9.07 -0.67 -6.93
C ARG A 118 8.72 0.20 -5.73
N ILE A 119 8.47 1.50 -6.00
CA ILE A 119 7.97 2.44 -4.97
C ILE A 119 6.63 3.01 -5.41
N ASN A 120 5.66 2.98 -4.50
CA ASN A 120 4.45 3.77 -4.62
C ASN A 120 4.58 4.99 -3.68
N ILE A 121 4.42 6.19 -4.23
CA ILE A 121 4.52 7.44 -3.49
C ILE A 121 3.13 8.06 -3.41
N SER A 122 2.65 8.33 -2.19
CA SER A 122 1.35 8.95 -1.99
C SER A 122 1.46 10.47 -2.19
N MET A 123 0.73 10.99 -3.19
CA MET A 123 0.66 12.44 -3.46
C MET A 123 -0.69 12.75 -4.11
N ASP A 124 -1.52 13.53 -3.40
CA ASP A 124 -2.91 13.76 -3.77
C ASP A 124 -3.14 15.11 -4.47
N SER A 125 -2.16 16.02 -4.45
CA SER A 125 -2.27 17.37 -5.02
C SER A 125 -0.91 17.90 -5.44
N LEU A 126 -0.90 18.79 -6.45
CA LEU A 126 0.24 19.59 -6.90
C LEU A 126 0.17 21.04 -6.40
N ASN A 127 -0.92 21.42 -5.74
CA ASN A 127 -1.06 22.71 -5.09
C ASN A 127 -0.60 22.60 -3.63
N ALA A 128 0.39 23.41 -3.21
CA ALA A 128 1.00 23.33 -1.89
C ALA A 128 0.01 23.55 -0.73
N ASP A 129 -0.92 24.51 -0.89
CA ASP A 129 -1.92 24.81 0.15
C ASP A 129 -2.96 23.70 0.25
N LEU A 130 -3.43 23.17 -0.90
CA LEU A 130 -4.35 22.05 -0.93
C LEU A 130 -3.69 20.79 -0.37
N PHE A 131 -2.45 20.47 -0.80
CA PHE A 131 -1.67 19.36 -0.27
C PHE A 131 -1.53 19.44 1.26
N LYS A 132 -1.17 20.61 1.77
CA LYS A 132 -1.07 20.85 3.21
C LYS A 132 -2.43 20.70 3.91
N SER A 133 -3.52 21.17 3.31
CA SER A 133 -4.87 20.99 3.87
C SER A 133 -5.29 19.51 3.94
N MET A 134 -4.90 18.70 2.96
CA MET A 134 -5.20 17.27 2.90
C MET A 134 -4.30 16.45 3.82
N THR A 135 -3.04 16.83 3.96
CA THR A 135 -2.04 16.10 4.77
C THR A 135 -1.85 16.68 6.17
N ARG A 136 -2.44 17.85 6.46
CA ARG A 136 -2.34 18.70 7.65
C ARG A 136 -0.94 19.26 7.92
N ILE A 137 0.09 18.42 7.88
CA ILE A 137 1.48 18.78 8.21
C ILE A 137 2.49 18.43 7.11
N GLY A 138 2.02 17.91 5.97
CA GLY A 138 2.88 17.55 4.85
C GLY A 138 3.48 18.78 4.14
N ASP A 139 4.60 18.54 3.48
CA ASP A 139 5.35 19.52 2.69
C ASP A 139 5.50 18.95 1.27
N LEU A 140 4.83 19.59 0.31
CA LEU A 140 4.79 19.11 -1.09
C LEU A 140 6.18 19.13 -1.74
N ASP A 141 6.99 20.16 -1.47
CA ASP A 141 8.32 20.28 -2.07
C ASP A 141 9.23 19.12 -1.65
N LYS A 142 9.11 18.65 -0.40
CA LYS A 142 9.84 17.46 0.06
C LYS A 142 9.39 16.20 -0.64
N VAL A 143 8.10 16.06 -0.94
CA VAL A 143 7.57 14.90 -1.67
C VAL A 143 8.06 14.91 -3.11
N ILE A 144 8.01 16.06 -3.79
CA ILE A 144 8.52 16.22 -5.16
C ILE A 144 10.02 15.91 -5.21
N ALA A 145 10.81 16.49 -4.30
CA ALA A 145 12.23 16.17 -4.17
C ALA A 145 12.47 14.67 -3.92
N GLY A 146 11.58 14.01 -3.17
CA GLY A 146 11.62 12.58 -2.93
C GLY A 146 11.33 11.74 -4.19
N ILE A 147 10.37 12.17 -5.01
CA ILE A 147 10.08 11.54 -6.31
C ILE A 147 11.31 11.65 -7.23
N ASP A 148 11.86 12.86 -7.34
CA ASP A 148 13.03 13.12 -8.19
C ASP A 148 14.26 12.32 -7.69
N ALA A 149 14.47 12.20 -6.38
CA ALA A 149 15.53 11.37 -5.80
C ALA A 149 15.33 9.87 -6.12
N ALA A 150 14.10 9.36 -6.11
CA ALA A 150 13.81 7.98 -6.48
C ALA A 150 14.08 7.71 -7.97
N VAL A 151 13.75 8.67 -8.85
CA VAL A 151 14.06 8.61 -10.29
C VAL A 151 15.58 8.62 -10.49
N GLN A 152 16.29 9.53 -9.85
CA GLN A 152 17.77 9.65 -9.94
C GLN A 152 18.49 8.42 -9.40
N ALA A 153 17.95 7.76 -8.36
CA ALA A 153 18.49 6.51 -7.83
C ALA A 153 18.30 5.31 -8.79
N GLY A 154 17.56 5.48 -9.88
CA GLY A 154 17.31 4.43 -10.87
C GLY A 154 16.39 3.34 -10.36
N ILE A 155 15.40 3.68 -9.51
CA ILE A 155 14.35 2.73 -9.11
C ILE A 155 13.46 2.49 -10.33
N GLU A 156 13.30 1.22 -10.70
CA GLU A 156 12.73 0.83 -11.99
C GLU A 156 11.24 1.17 -12.13
N ASN A 157 10.49 1.05 -11.05
CA ASN A 157 9.04 1.20 -11.09
C ASN A 157 8.59 2.19 -10.01
N ILE A 158 8.39 3.44 -10.41
CA ILE A 158 7.86 4.48 -9.54
C ILE A 158 6.42 4.77 -9.93
N LYS A 159 5.55 4.84 -8.96
CA LYS A 159 4.14 5.13 -9.17
C LYS A 159 3.61 6.11 -8.12
N ILE A 160 2.91 7.14 -8.56
CA ILE A 160 2.12 8.00 -7.69
C ILE A 160 0.81 7.27 -7.37
N ASN A 161 0.40 7.29 -6.12
CA ASN A 161 -0.93 6.92 -5.68
C ASN A 161 -1.63 8.20 -5.23
N ALA A 162 -2.77 8.52 -5.83
CA ALA A 162 -3.59 9.67 -5.48
C ALA A 162 -4.99 9.21 -5.06
N VAL A 163 -5.41 9.54 -3.84
CA VAL A 163 -6.79 9.42 -3.40
C VAL A 163 -7.53 10.66 -3.88
N VAL A 164 -8.58 10.47 -4.70
CA VAL A 164 -9.34 11.59 -5.25
C VAL A 164 -10.61 11.77 -4.46
N LEU A 165 -10.78 12.99 -3.93
CA LEU A 165 -11.92 13.42 -3.14
C LEU A 165 -12.70 14.48 -3.92
N LYS A 166 -13.96 14.19 -4.22
CA LYS A 166 -14.86 15.09 -4.97
C LYS A 166 -14.97 16.45 -4.28
N GLY A 167 -14.85 17.52 -5.06
CA GLY A 167 -14.89 18.89 -4.57
C GLY A 167 -13.63 19.32 -3.80
N ARG A 168 -12.59 18.48 -3.73
CA ARG A 168 -11.30 18.84 -3.12
C ARG A 168 -10.17 18.86 -4.16
N ASN A 169 -9.74 17.71 -4.65
CA ASN A 169 -8.61 17.57 -5.57
C ASN A 169 -8.99 16.90 -6.91
N ASP A 170 -10.26 16.66 -7.16
CA ASP A 170 -10.79 16.11 -8.41
C ASP A 170 -10.52 17.00 -9.63
N HIS A 171 -10.37 18.29 -9.43
CA HIS A 171 -9.99 19.24 -10.48
C HIS A 171 -8.51 19.15 -10.91
N GLU A 172 -7.62 18.56 -10.10
CA GLU A 172 -6.17 18.41 -10.40
C GLU A 172 -5.82 17.12 -11.15
N VAL A 173 -6.81 16.28 -11.48
CA VAL A 173 -6.58 14.95 -12.07
C VAL A 173 -5.76 15.04 -13.37
N LEU A 174 -6.05 16.01 -14.25
CA LEU A 174 -5.32 16.22 -15.50
C LEU A 174 -3.90 16.73 -15.26
N ASP A 175 -3.69 17.60 -14.28
CA ASP A 175 -2.37 18.12 -13.91
C ASP A 175 -1.50 17.02 -13.30
N LEU A 176 -2.07 16.14 -12.49
CA LEU A 176 -1.38 14.94 -11.97
C LEU A 176 -0.98 13.98 -13.10
N VAL A 177 -1.81 13.84 -14.13
CA VAL A 177 -1.46 13.06 -15.34
C VAL A 177 -0.27 13.69 -16.07
N GLU A 178 -0.25 15.01 -16.30
CA GLU A 178 0.89 15.68 -16.92
C GLU A 178 2.15 15.56 -16.08
N PHE A 179 2.06 15.74 -14.77
CA PHE A 179 3.19 15.61 -13.85
C PHE A 179 3.90 14.26 -13.97
N VAL A 180 3.13 13.15 -14.07
CA VAL A 180 3.75 11.82 -14.22
C VAL A 180 4.25 11.55 -15.63
N ARG A 181 3.62 12.13 -16.66
CA ARG A 181 4.08 12.07 -18.05
C ARG A 181 5.47 12.69 -18.19
N ASP A 182 5.67 13.87 -17.64
CA ASP A 182 6.95 14.60 -17.69
C ASP A 182 8.09 13.79 -17.06
N ARG A 183 7.79 13.06 -15.99
CA ARG A 183 8.76 12.24 -15.25
C ARG A 183 8.87 10.79 -15.74
N LYS A 184 8.01 10.39 -16.68
CA LYS A 184 7.92 9.01 -17.22
C LYS A 184 7.70 7.96 -16.12
N ILE A 185 6.87 8.30 -15.13
CA ILE A 185 6.45 7.42 -14.04
C ILE A 185 4.95 7.14 -14.15
N ASP A 186 4.45 6.17 -13.40
CA ASP A 186 3.04 5.79 -13.41
C ASP A 186 2.21 6.57 -12.38
N ILE A 187 0.89 6.58 -12.54
CA ILE A 187 -0.06 7.04 -11.52
C ILE A 187 -1.17 6.02 -11.32
N SER A 188 -1.71 5.93 -10.10
CA SER A 188 -2.99 5.26 -9.83
C SER A 188 -3.89 6.16 -8.99
N PHE A 189 -5.06 6.44 -9.51
CA PHE A 189 -6.15 7.08 -8.79
C PHE A 189 -6.90 6.03 -7.97
N ILE A 190 -7.26 6.37 -6.74
CA ILE A 190 -7.80 5.43 -5.76
C ILE A 190 -9.12 5.97 -5.22
N GLU A 191 -10.18 5.18 -5.33
CA GLU A 191 -11.42 5.44 -4.62
C GLU A 191 -11.18 5.31 -3.10
N GLU A 192 -11.65 6.27 -2.33
CA GLU A 192 -11.50 6.24 -0.88
C GLU A 192 -12.20 5.02 -0.26
N MET A 193 -11.53 4.36 0.69
CA MET A 193 -12.05 3.18 1.37
C MET A 193 -12.58 3.53 2.77
N PRO A 194 -13.68 2.90 3.25
CA PRO A 194 -14.30 3.20 4.54
C PRO A 194 -13.55 2.55 5.72
N LEU A 195 -12.31 3.03 5.97
CA LEU A 195 -11.42 2.53 7.02
C LEU A 195 -11.20 3.59 8.11
N GLY A 196 -11.30 3.17 9.36
CA GLY A 196 -11.16 4.03 10.52
C GLY A 196 -12.31 5.02 10.71
N GLU A 197 -12.64 5.32 11.93
CA GLU A 197 -13.61 6.37 12.26
C GLU A 197 -12.91 7.73 12.25
N ILE A 198 -13.24 8.59 11.28
CA ILE A 198 -12.69 9.94 11.14
C ILE A 198 -13.85 10.93 11.22
N SER A 199 -14.01 11.54 12.37
CA SER A 199 -15.15 12.43 12.67
C SER A 199 -15.16 13.72 11.84
N SER A 200 -14.02 14.13 11.29
CA SER A 200 -13.85 15.37 10.53
C SER A 200 -13.97 15.20 9.01
N HIS A 201 -14.36 14.01 8.52
CA HIS A 201 -14.37 13.68 7.10
C HIS A 201 -15.58 12.84 6.73
N ASP A 202 -16.42 13.36 5.83
CA ASP A 202 -17.61 12.68 5.31
C ASP A 202 -17.31 12.04 3.95
N ARG A 203 -17.10 10.72 3.97
CA ARG A 203 -16.74 9.92 2.80
C ARG A 203 -17.85 9.86 1.74
N ALA A 204 -19.12 9.88 2.17
CA ALA A 204 -20.25 9.82 1.23
C ALA A 204 -20.32 11.07 0.35
N GLN A 205 -19.98 12.24 0.90
CA GLN A 205 -19.97 13.50 0.16
C GLN A 205 -18.74 13.65 -0.74
N THR A 206 -17.61 13.03 -0.38
CA THR A 206 -16.34 13.17 -1.10
C THR A 206 -16.05 12.03 -2.06
N TYR A 207 -16.92 11.04 -2.16
CA TYR A 207 -16.75 9.91 -3.08
C TYR A 207 -16.63 10.37 -4.52
N CYS A 208 -15.57 9.90 -5.19
CA CYS A 208 -15.32 10.12 -6.61
C CYS A 208 -15.07 8.78 -7.29
N SER A 209 -15.91 8.40 -8.25
CA SER A 209 -15.80 7.11 -8.91
C SER A 209 -14.63 7.07 -9.90
N SER A 210 -14.04 5.90 -10.07
CA SER A 210 -13.00 5.69 -11.08
C SER A 210 -13.52 5.91 -12.50
N ASP A 211 -14.79 5.67 -12.75
CA ASP A 211 -15.41 5.87 -14.08
C ASP A 211 -15.52 7.36 -14.43
N ASP A 212 -15.87 8.22 -13.45
CA ASP A 212 -15.90 9.68 -13.65
C ASP A 212 -14.49 10.23 -13.95
N LEU A 213 -13.48 9.73 -13.21
CA LEU A 213 -12.08 10.12 -13.43
C LEU A 213 -11.59 9.64 -14.80
N LEU A 214 -11.91 8.41 -15.19
CA LEU A 214 -11.56 7.86 -16.49
C LEU A 214 -12.18 8.70 -17.62
N ALA A 215 -13.45 9.06 -17.51
CA ALA A 215 -14.14 9.91 -18.49
C ALA A 215 -13.46 11.30 -18.60
N THR A 216 -13.12 11.92 -17.47
CA THR A 216 -12.39 13.20 -17.44
C THR A 216 -11.05 13.10 -18.16
N ILE A 217 -10.28 12.04 -17.93
CA ILE A 217 -8.98 11.86 -18.55
C ILE A 217 -9.11 11.55 -20.04
N GLN A 218 -10.10 10.72 -20.43
CA GLN A 218 -10.36 10.37 -21.83
C GLN A 218 -10.84 11.56 -22.67
N ALA A 219 -11.41 12.59 -22.05
CA ALA A 219 -11.76 13.82 -22.78
C ALA A 219 -10.51 14.57 -23.30
N LYS A 220 -9.33 14.34 -22.70
CA LYS A 220 -8.06 14.99 -23.12
C LYS A 220 -7.08 14.02 -23.77
N TYR A 221 -7.04 12.75 -23.35
CA TYR A 221 -6.06 11.75 -23.79
C TYR A 221 -6.72 10.53 -24.41
N ALA A 222 -6.17 10.04 -25.51
CA ALA A 222 -6.57 8.74 -26.08
C ALA A 222 -6.01 7.61 -25.20
N LEU A 223 -6.88 6.99 -24.42
CA LEU A 223 -6.54 5.88 -23.52
C LEU A 223 -6.92 4.54 -24.11
N THR A 224 -6.01 3.58 -24.07
CA THR A 224 -6.27 2.18 -24.41
C THR A 224 -6.10 1.32 -23.16
N ARG A 225 -7.06 0.43 -22.89
CA ARG A 225 -6.97 -0.50 -21.75
C ARG A 225 -5.74 -1.38 -21.89
N SER A 226 -4.91 -1.39 -20.84
CA SER A 226 -3.69 -2.17 -20.81
C SER A 226 -3.94 -3.56 -20.23
N THR A 227 -3.24 -4.57 -20.76
CA THR A 227 -3.20 -5.92 -20.18
C THR A 227 -2.16 -6.06 -19.06
N LEU A 228 -1.46 -4.97 -18.72
CA LEU A 228 -0.47 -4.96 -17.66
C LEU A 228 -1.09 -5.38 -16.31
N ASN A 229 -0.58 -6.45 -15.75
CA ASN A 229 -0.91 -6.91 -14.42
C ASN A 229 0.33 -6.85 -13.53
N THR A 230 0.31 -5.98 -12.53
CA THR A 230 1.42 -5.84 -11.57
C THR A 230 1.23 -6.71 -10.32
N GLY A 231 0.27 -7.64 -10.33
CA GLY A 231 -0.13 -8.44 -9.15
C GLY A 231 -0.74 -7.60 -8.02
N GLY A 232 -1.29 -6.43 -8.38
CA GLY A 232 -1.98 -5.51 -7.48
C GLY A 232 -3.42 -5.25 -7.94
N PRO A 233 -4.18 -4.38 -7.23
CA PRO A 233 -5.57 -4.10 -7.55
C PRO A 233 -5.77 -3.08 -8.68
N SER A 234 -4.70 -2.42 -9.11
CA SER A 234 -4.78 -1.36 -10.12
C SER A 234 -5.02 -1.93 -11.50
N GLN A 235 -6.04 -1.45 -12.18
CA GLN A 235 -6.27 -1.67 -13.61
C GLN A 235 -5.66 -0.49 -14.37
N TYR A 236 -4.94 -0.78 -15.47
CA TYR A 236 -4.12 0.21 -16.15
C TYR A 236 -4.64 0.55 -17.55
N TRP A 237 -4.41 1.80 -17.95
CA TRP A 237 -4.58 2.33 -19.31
C TRP A 237 -3.24 2.90 -19.80
N SER A 238 -3.02 2.75 -21.10
CA SER A 238 -1.83 3.25 -21.81
C SER A 238 -2.21 4.45 -22.66
N MET A 239 -1.27 5.38 -22.79
CA MET A 239 -1.30 6.47 -23.74
C MET A 239 -0.35 6.14 -24.90
N ALA A 240 -0.71 6.50 -26.16
CA ALA A 240 0.13 6.20 -27.30
C ALA A 240 1.42 7.06 -27.33
N ASP A 241 1.36 8.25 -26.75
CA ASP A 241 2.40 9.29 -26.75
C ASP A 241 3.20 9.37 -25.45
N SER A 242 2.99 8.43 -24.49
CA SER A 242 3.71 8.41 -23.21
C SER A 242 3.96 7.00 -22.72
N PRO A 243 5.13 6.71 -22.13
CA PRO A 243 5.38 5.43 -21.46
C PRO A 243 4.61 5.27 -20.14
N SER A 244 4.14 6.38 -19.55
CA SER A 244 3.41 6.39 -18.28
C SER A 244 2.08 5.65 -18.38
N LYS A 245 1.73 4.91 -17.34
CA LYS A 245 0.45 4.23 -17.22
C LYS A 245 -0.45 4.96 -16.23
N ILE A 246 -1.72 5.04 -16.59
CA ILE A 246 -2.76 5.55 -15.71
C ILE A 246 -3.52 4.34 -15.17
N GLY A 247 -3.55 4.21 -13.86
CA GLY A 247 -4.20 3.12 -13.16
C GLY A 247 -5.39 3.60 -12.34
N PHE A 248 -6.34 2.69 -12.09
CA PHE A 248 -7.44 2.92 -11.18
C PHE A 248 -7.53 1.77 -10.18
N ILE A 249 -7.74 2.11 -8.91
CA ILE A 249 -8.01 1.18 -7.82
C ILE A 249 -9.42 1.49 -7.33
N SER A 250 -10.35 0.60 -7.67
CA SER A 250 -11.79 0.85 -7.61
C SER A 250 -12.48 -0.17 -6.68
N PRO A 251 -12.29 -0.07 -5.36
CA PRO A 251 -12.86 -1.03 -4.42
C PRO A 251 -14.39 -1.01 -4.38
N HIS A 252 -15.02 0.10 -4.76
CA HIS A 252 -16.47 0.25 -4.79
C HIS A 252 -17.06 -0.04 -6.17
N SER A 253 -16.57 0.65 -7.21
CA SER A 253 -17.17 0.55 -8.55
C SER A 253 -16.77 -0.72 -9.30
N HIS A 254 -15.54 -1.25 -9.10
CA HIS A 254 -15.01 -2.43 -9.80
C HIS A 254 -14.28 -3.37 -8.85
N ASN A 255 -15.04 -4.22 -8.17
CA ASN A 255 -14.48 -5.16 -7.20
C ASN A 255 -13.48 -6.14 -7.85
N PHE A 256 -12.31 -6.30 -7.21
CA PHE A 256 -11.19 -7.12 -7.66
C PHE A 256 -10.92 -8.33 -6.73
N CYS A 257 -11.90 -8.75 -5.94
CA CYS A 257 -11.72 -9.81 -4.94
C CYS A 257 -11.54 -11.19 -5.54
N GLY A 258 -12.11 -11.46 -6.74
CA GLY A 258 -12.02 -12.75 -7.41
C GLY A 258 -10.57 -13.23 -7.61
N ASP A 259 -9.67 -12.31 -7.96
CA ASP A 259 -8.25 -12.58 -8.24
C ASP A 259 -7.33 -12.13 -7.09
N CYS A 260 -7.87 -11.95 -5.88
CA CYS A 260 -7.11 -11.40 -4.76
C CYS A 260 -6.04 -12.36 -4.24
N ASN A 261 -4.78 -12.11 -4.59
CA ASN A 261 -3.60 -12.86 -4.21
C ASN A 261 -2.89 -12.32 -2.96
N ARG A 262 -3.56 -11.45 -2.14
CA ARG A 262 -2.92 -10.65 -1.11
C ARG A 262 -3.40 -10.98 0.29
N VAL A 263 -2.46 -10.83 1.23
CA VAL A 263 -2.72 -10.73 2.67
C VAL A 263 -1.93 -9.56 3.26
N ARG A 264 -2.24 -9.17 4.49
CA ARG A 264 -1.56 -8.08 5.19
C ARG A 264 -1.11 -8.53 6.57
N VAL A 265 0.01 -7.98 7.03
CA VAL A 265 0.47 -8.09 8.41
C VAL A 265 0.48 -6.67 8.99
N THR A 266 -0.30 -6.46 10.06
CA THR A 266 -0.35 -5.17 10.76
C THR A 266 0.93 -4.93 11.55
N VAL A 267 1.13 -3.71 11.99
CA VAL A 267 2.27 -3.34 12.87
C VAL A 267 2.30 -4.14 14.18
N GLU A 268 1.15 -4.61 14.66
CA GLU A 268 1.01 -5.47 15.84
C GLU A 268 1.29 -6.96 15.56
N GLY A 269 1.55 -7.33 14.30
CA GLY A 269 1.74 -8.72 13.90
C GLY A 269 0.45 -9.50 13.67
N LYS A 270 -0.68 -8.82 13.46
CA LYS A 270 -1.94 -9.46 13.08
C LYS A 270 -1.95 -9.74 11.58
N LEU A 271 -2.15 -10.99 11.18
CA LEU A 271 -2.37 -11.38 9.79
C LEU A 271 -3.82 -11.12 9.42
N LEU A 272 -4.06 -10.19 8.52
CA LEU A 272 -5.36 -9.90 7.93
C LEU A 272 -5.46 -10.57 6.56
N LEU A 273 -6.44 -11.42 6.41
CA LEU A 273 -6.67 -12.17 5.17
C LEU A 273 -7.42 -11.32 4.12
N CYS A 274 -8.15 -10.31 4.60
CA CYS A 274 -8.81 -9.30 3.78
C CYS A 274 -8.75 -7.93 4.48
N LEU A 275 -8.63 -6.84 3.72
CA LEU A 275 -8.65 -5.49 4.26
C LEU A 275 -10.03 -5.12 4.84
N GLY A 276 -11.09 -5.57 4.19
CA GLY A 276 -12.49 -5.34 4.59
C GLY A 276 -13.03 -6.38 5.58
N ASN A 277 -12.18 -6.93 6.46
CA ASN A 277 -12.58 -7.90 7.48
C ASN A 277 -11.70 -7.73 8.73
N GLU A 278 -12.32 -7.85 9.91
CA GLU A 278 -11.64 -7.72 11.21
C GLU A 278 -10.98 -9.03 11.69
N ASN A 279 -11.31 -10.18 11.08
CA ASN A 279 -10.72 -11.46 11.47
C ASN A 279 -9.22 -11.46 11.23
N ALA A 280 -8.46 -11.82 12.26
CA ALA A 280 -7.01 -11.80 12.22
C ALA A 280 -6.39 -12.99 12.97
N VAL A 281 -5.22 -13.42 12.52
CA VAL A 281 -4.36 -14.39 13.23
C VAL A 281 -3.18 -13.64 13.84
N ASP A 282 -2.86 -13.90 15.10
CA ASP A 282 -1.79 -13.22 15.82
C ASP A 282 -0.43 -13.88 15.56
N LEU A 283 0.26 -13.44 14.50
CA LEU A 283 1.57 -13.99 14.15
C LEU A 283 2.65 -13.62 15.17
N LYS A 284 2.58 -12.41 15.76
CA LYS A 284 3.54 -11.99 16.80
C LYS A 284 3.47 -12.92 18.01
N LYS A 285 2.25 -13.26 18.46
CA LYS A 285 2.06 -14.22 19.54
C LYS A 285 2.63 -15.59 19.17
N ILE A 286 2.35 -16.09 17.96
CA ILE A 286 2.88 -17.38 17.48
C ILE A 286 4.42 -17.37 17.48
N VAL A 287 5.04 -16.33 16.98
CA VAL A 287 6.51 -16.18 16.97
C VAL A 287 7.08 -16.22 18.39
N ARG A 288 6.48 -15.47 19.31
CA ARG A 288 6.98 -15.33 20.70
C ARG A 288 6.76 -16.59 21.54
N ASP A 289 5.60 -17.23 21.40
CA ASP A 289 5.26 -18.44 22.16
C ASP A 289 6.04 -19.69 21.71
N ASN A 290 6.69 -19.64 20.55
CA ASN A 290 7.43 -20.75 19.97
C ASN A 290 8.90 -20.38 19.67
N ASP A 291 9.48 -19.45 20.40
CA ASP A 291 10.90 -19.04 20.32
C ASP A 291 11.37 -18.75 18.86
N GLY A 292 10.47 -18.26 18.01
CA GLY A 292 10.77 -17.95 16.62
C GLY A 292 10.88 -19.17 15.70
N ASP A 293 10.29 -20.32 16.04
CA ASP A 293 10.28 -21.49 15.18
C ASP A 293 9.52 -21.20 13.88
N ILE A 294 10.28 -21.14 12.78
CA ILE A 294 9.74 -20.82 11.46
C ILE A 294 8.83 -21.91 10.89
N GLU A 295 9.05 -23.17 11.26
CA GLU A 295 8.22 -24.27 10.76
C GLU A 295 6.81 -24.23 11.40
N ILE A 296 6.74 -23.94 12.69
CA ILE A 296 5.47 -23.72 13.39
C ILE A 296 4.75 -22.50 12.78
N LEU A 297 5.48 -21.40 12.54
CA LEU A 297 4.92 -20.20 11.90
C LEU A 297 4.35 -20.53 10.52
N LYS A 298 5.06 -21.28 9.67
CA LYS A 298 4.59 -21.69 8.34
C LYS A 298 3.32 -22.53 8.40
N GLN A 299 3.21 -23.45 9.36
CA GLN A 299 2.00 -24.25 9.56
C GLN A 299 0.79 -23.37 9.87
N HIS A 300 0.95 -22.38 10.76
CA HIS A 300 -0.13 -21.43 11.09
C HIS A 300 -0.51 -20.55 9.89
N LEU A 301 0.47 -20.13 9.07
CA LEU A 301 0.19 -19.38 7.84
C LEU A 301 -0.63 -20.19 6.84
N ILE A 302 -0.32 -21.46 6.67
CA ILE A 302 -1.08 -22.36 5.78
C ILE A 302 -2.51 -22.54 6.29
N LEU A 303 -2.68 -22.84 7.59
CA LEU A 303 -4.00 -23.02 8.21
C LEU A 303 -4.85 -21.75 8.13
N ALA A 304 -4.23 -20.58 8.30
CA ALA A 304 -4.93 -19.31 8.22
C ALA A 304 -5.61 -19.08 6.87
N MET A 305 -5.03 -19.57 5.77
CA MET A 305 -5.60 -19.37 4.43
C MET A 305 -7.00 -19.95 4.25
N ASN A 306 -7.38 -20.97 5.02
CA ASN A 306 -8.72 -21.55 5.00
C ASN A 306 -9.82 -20.54 5.44
N ASN A 307 -9.44 -19.48 6.15
CA ASN A 307 -10.36 -18.45 6.64
C ASN A 307 -10.36 -17.19 5.77
N LYS A 308 -9.65 -17.18 4.62
CA LYS A 308 -9.65 -16.02 3.74
C LYS A 308 -11.03 -15.84 3.09
N PRO A 309 -11.71 -14.68 3.30
CA PRO A 309 -13.04 -14.46 2.75
C PRO A 309 -13.02 -14.37 1.22
N LYS A 310 -14.16 -14.69 0.59
CA LYS A 310 -14.33 -14.60 -0.86
C LYS A 310 -14.16 -13.17 -1.34
N GLU A 311 -14.84 -12.24 -0.67
CA GLU A 311 -14.88 -10.83 -1.03
C GLU A 311 -15.04 -9.93 0.20
N HIS A 312 -14.83 -8.64 0.04
CA HIS A 312 -15.21 -7.60 1.01
C HIS A 312 -16.59 -7.04 0.66
N HIS A 313 -17.22 -6.38 1.63
CA HIS A 313 -18.54 -5.78 1.48
C HIS A 313 -18.49 -4.27 1.74
N PHE A 314 -17.51 -3.56 1.14
CA PHE A 314 -17.47 -2.11 1.26
C PHE A 314 -18.70 -1.48 0.61
N THR A 315 -19.35 -0.57 1.33
CA THR A 315 -20.44 0.28 0.84
C THR A 315 -20.03 1.75 0.88
N VAL A 316 -20.63 2.56 0.03
CA VAL A 316 -20.38 4.02 0.00
C VAL A 316 -21.21 4.74 1.07
N ASP A 317 -22.19 4.07 1.68
CA ASP A 317 -23.25 4.65 2.52
C ASP A 317 -22.83 5.03 3.95
N GLY A 318 -21.55 5.33 4.19
CA GLY A 318 -21.10 6.14 5.30
C GLY A 318 -20.83 5.45 6.64
N ASP A 319 -21.30 4.25 6.92
CA ASP A 319 -21.02 3.56 8.16
C ASP A 319 -19.58 3.01 8.22
N VAL A 320 -18.90 3.23 9.34
CA VAL A 320 -17.56 2.67 9.58
C VAL A 320 -17.64 1.16 9.61
N GLN A 321 -17.19 0.51 8.54
CA GLN A 321 -17.21 -0.95 8.44
C GLN A 321 -15.98 -1.60 9.04
N ILE A 322 -14.87 -0.88 9.05
CA ILE A 322 -13.58 -1.31 9.59
C ILE A 322 -13.06 -0.26 10.54
N VAL A 323 -12.92 -0.63 11.80
CA VAL A 323 -12.49 0.30 12.88
C VAL A 323 -11.00 0.67 12.76
N ARG A 324 -10.20 -0.22 12.18
CA ARG A 324 -8.75 0.01 12.03
C ARG A 324 -8.45 1.12 11.04
N PHE A 325 -7.56 2.02 11.44
CA PHE A 325 -7.00 3.03 10.55
C PHE A 325 -6.09 2.41 9.49
N MET A 326 -6.00 3.07 8.32
CA MET A 326 -5.11 2.66 7.24
C MET A 326 -3.64 2.62 7.68
N SER A 327 -3.20 3.52 8.56
CA SER A 327 -1.85 3.58 9.11
C SER A 327 -1.42 2.31 9.85
N MET A 328 -2.34 1.55 10.43
CA MET A 328 -2.05 0.29 11.12
C MET A 328 -1.89 -0.89 10.16
N THR A 329 -2.65 -0.89 9.07
CA THR A 329 -2.71 -1.99 8.10
C THR A 329 -1.82 -1.78 6.89
N GLY A 330 -1.35 -0.57 6.73
CA GLY A 330 -0.55 -0.10 5.63
C GLY A 330 -1.35 0.17 4.35
N GLY A 331 -1.34 1.41 3.96
CA GLY A 331 -1.98 1.94 2.76
C GLY A 331 -1.33 1.51 1.45
#